data_0eee8eaafafb6ad1cba064612364855f
#
_entry.id   0eee8eaafafb6ad1cba064612364855f
#
_cell.length_a   1.000
_cell.length_b   1.000
_cell.length_c   1.000
_cell.angle_alpha   90.00
_cell.angle_beta   90.00
_cell.angle_gamma   90.00
#
_symmetry.space_group_name_H-M   'P 1'
#
loop_
_entity.id
_entity.type
_entity.pdbx_description
1 polymer ?
#
loop_
_entity_poly.entity_id
_entity_poly.type
_entity_poly.pdbx_seq_one_letter_code
_entity_poly.pdbx_strand_id
1 'polypeptide(L)'
;MQSRSNSTINTSPNNSSGSKSINIPALRVIPLGGLHEIGKNTCVFEYGDELMLVDAGLAFPSDGMHGVNVVMPDTTFLKENQRRIKGMIVTHGHEDHIGGISPHLKHFNIPIIYGPRLAMSMLRGKMEEAGVSDRTTIQTVNPRDVVKVGQHFSVEFIRNTHSICDSFSLAVTTPVGTIIFTGDFKFDHMPVDGEQFDIERMVHYGEKGVLCLSLIHI
;
A
#
# COMPACT_ATOMS: atom_id res chain seq x y z
N MET A 1 -33.98 73.76 -25.45
CA MET A 1 -34.79 73.20 -24.31
C MET A 1 -34.04 72.10 -23.63
N GLN A 2 -33.80 72.26 -22.36
CA GLN A 2 -32.94 71.49 -21.50
C GLN A 2 -33.60 70.15 -21.13
N SER A 3 -32.79 69.10 -21.00
CA SER A 3 -33.08 68.07 -19.98
C SER A 3 -31.77 67.45 -19.48
N ARG A 4 -31.56 67.59 -18.19
CA ARG A 4 -30.45 67.09 -17.40
C ARG A 4 -30.64 65.60 -17.17
N SER A 5 -29.62 64.81 -17.34
CA SER A 5 -29.54 63.43 -16.91
C SER A 5 -28.72 63.32 -15.61
N ASN A 6 -29.34 62.90 -14.54
CA ASN A 6 -28.69 62.54 -13.27
C ASN A 6 -27.95 61.18 -13.40
N SER A 7 -26.67 61.20 -13.14
CA SER A 7 -25.87 59.97 -12.98
C SER A 7 -25.86 59.59 -11.50
N THR A 8 -26.44 58.45 -11.18
CA THR A 8 -26.35 57.84 -9.88
C THR A 8 -25.19 56.85 -9.86
N ILE A 9 -24.16 57.14 -9.08
CA ILE A 9 -23.02 56.25 -8.88
C ILE A 9 -23.43 55.23 -7.82
N ASN A 10 -23.57 53.95 -8.19
CA ASN A 10 -23.80 52.84 -7.30
C ASN A 10 -22.45 52.19 -6.97
N THR A 11 -21.90 52.50 -5.83
CA THR A 11 -20.74 51.83 -5.22
C THR A 11 -21.22 50.62 -4.44
N SER A 12 -21.15 49.43 -5.01
CA SER A 12 -21.32 48.17 -4.27
C SER A 12 -19.98 47.82 -3.61
N PRO A 13 -19.96 47.43 -2.33
CA PRO A 13 -18.72 46.96 -1.73
C PRO A 13 -18.37 45.57 -2.25
N ASN A 14 -17.22 45.46 -2.86
CA ASN A 14 -16.60 44.17 -3.22
C ASN A 14 -16.23 43.42 -1.93
N ASN A 15 -17.08 42.52 -1.49
CA ASN A 15 -16.75 41.52 -0.50
C ASN A 15 -16.11 40.33 -1.19
N SER A 16 -14.83 40.43 -1.50
CA SER A 16 -14.00 39.25 -1.87
C SER A 16 -13.62 38.51 -0.59
N SER A 17 -14.55 37.71 -0.08
CA SER A 17 -14.21 36.63 0.87
C SER A 17 -13.44 35.58 0.09
N GLY A 18 -12.12 35.66 0.10
CA GLY A 18 -11.23 34.64 -0.41
C GLY A 18 -11.41 33.36 0.39
N SER A 19 -12.27 32.47 -0.07
CA SER A 19 -12.28 31.08 0.39
C SER A 19 -10.94 30.48 0.00
N LYS A 20 -10.03 30.33 0.95
CA LYS A 20 -8.85 29.47 0.75
C LYS A 20 -9.38 28.06 0.47
N SER A 21 -9.37 27.63 -0.77
CA SER A 21 -9.62 26.25 -1.10
C SER A 21 -8.55 25.43 -0.37
N ILE A 22 -8.98 24.63 0.61
CA ILE A 22 -8.11 23.64 1.26
C ILE A 22 -7.83 22.61 0.19
N ASN A 23 -6.61 22.64 -0.35
CA ASN A 23 -6.18 21.66 -1.34
C ASN A 23 -5.89 20.35 -0.59
N ILE A 24 -6.88 19.47 -0.48
CA ILE A 24 -6.73 18.14 0.13
C ILE A 24 -5.95 17.29 -0.88
N PRO A 25 -4.80 16.71 -0.49
CA PRO A 25 -4.06 15.82 -1.39
C PRO A 25 -4.93 14.63 -1.83
N ALA A 26 -4.78 14.21 -3.07
CA ALA A 26 -5.42 13.01 -3.56
C ALA A 26 -4.70 11.77 -2.99
N LEU A 27 -5.47 10.78 -2.54
CA LEU A 27 -4.95 9.44 -2.30
C LEU A 27 -4.80 8.73 -3.64
N ARG A 28 -3.59 8.24 -3.94
CA ARG A 28 -3.32 7.44 -5.13
C ARG A 28 -2.89 6.04 -4.75
N VAL A 29 -3.42 5.05 -5.45
CA VAL A 29 -3.00 3.65 -5.39
C VAL A 29 -2.35 3.33 -6.72
N ILE A 30 -1.07 3.01 -6.70
CA ILE A 30 -0.21 2.89 -7.87
C ILE A 30 0.33 1.46 -7.92
N PRO A 31 -0.28 0.55 -8.68
CA PRO A 31 0.30 -0.76 -8.91
C PRO A 31 1.53 -0.63 -9.82
N LEU A 32 2.66 -1.18 -9.39
CA LEU A 32 3.90 -1.27 -10.17
C LEU A 32 4.05 -2.62 -10.87
N GLY A 33 3.36 -3.64 -10.37
CA GLY A 33 3.28 -4.99 -10.94
C GLY A 33 2.05 -5.73 -10.44
N GLY A 34 1.82 -6.95 -10.93
CA GLY A 34 0.68 -7.78 -10.54
C GLY A 34 -0.64 -7.47 -11.24
N LEU A 35 -0.67 -6.57 -12.23
CA LEU A 35 -1.88 -6.31 -13.04
C LEU A 35 -1.85 -7.10 -14.34
N HIS A 36 -2.90 -7.89 -14.57
CA HIS A 36 -3.03 -8.79 -15.75
C HIS A 36 -1.88 -9.79 -15.89
N GLU A 37 -1.20 -10.11 -14.80
CA GLU A 37 -0.11 -11.08 -14.75
C GLU A 37 -0.07 -11.75 -13.37
N ILE A 38 0.56 -12.92 -13.28
CA ILE A 38 0.83 -13.60 -12.02
C ILE A 38 2.24 -13.23 -11.56
N GLY A 39 2.35 -12.79 -10.31
CA GLY A 39 3.62 -12.41 -9.71
C GLY A 39 3.92 -10.92 -9.80
N LYS A 40 5.07 -10.52 -9.30
CA LYS A 40 5.55 -9.13 -9.20
C LYS A 40 4.61 -8.21 -8.41
N ASN A 41 3.83 -8.77 -7.48
CA ASN A 41 2.87 -8.00 -6.70
C ASN A 41 3.57 -6.87 -5.94
N THR A 42 3.35 -5.64 -6.38
CA THR A 42 3.97 -4.45 -5.80
C THR A 42 3.01 -3.28 -5.99
N CYS A 43 2.56 -2.71 -4.88
CA CYS A 43 1.64 -1.60 -4.87
C CYS A 43 2.17 -0.44 -4.03
N VAL A 44 1.93 0.79 -4.45
CA VAL A 44 2.31 2.00 -3.73
C VAL A 44 1.05 2.79 -3.38
N PHE A 45 0.91 3.13 -2.10
CA PHE A 45 -0.06 4.10 -1.62
C PHE A 45 0.64 5.44 -1.48
N GLU A 46 0.09 6.47 -2.12
CA GLU A 46 0.63 7.83 -2.09
C GLU A 46 -0.41 8.79 -1.53
N TYR A 47 -0.01 9.55 -0.52
CA TYR A 47 -0.81 10.65 0.02
C TYR A 47 0.12 11.80 0.42
N GLY A 48 -0.13 13.00 -0.13
CA GLY A 48 0.75 14.15 0.06
C GLY A 48 2.17 13.87 -0.43
N ASP A 49 3.13 13.99 0.46
CA ASP A 49 4.56 13.73 0.21
C ASP A 49 5.04 12.37 0.75
N GLU A 50 4.13 11.49 1.13
CA GLU A 50 4.46 10.19 1.68
C GLU A 50 4.06 9.04 0.75
N LEU A 51 4.94 8.03 0.70
CA LEU A 51 4.73 6.77 0.02
C LEU A 51 4.79 5.63 1.03
N MET A 52 3.84 4.72 0.95
CA MET A 52 3.83 3.44 1.64
C MET A 52 3.75 2.33 0.59
N LEU A 53 4.65 1.35 0.68
CA LEU A 53 4.65 0.18 -0.20
C LEU A 53 3.79 -0.93 0.42
N VAL A 54 3.11 -1.68 -0.42
CA VAL A 54 2.47 -2.95 -0.04
C VAL A 54 3.01 -4.02 -0.96
N ASP A 55 3.70 -4.98 -0.38
CA ASP A 55 4.43 -6.06 -1.02
C ASP A 55 5.52 -5.57 -2.00
N ALA A 56 6.44 -6.44 -2.37
CA ALA A 56 7.41 -6.25 -3.43
C ALA A 56 7.85 -7.62 -3.93
N GLY A 57 7.09 -8.12 -4.88
CA GLY A 57 7.22 -9.46 -5.40
C GLY A 57 8.16 -9.56 -6.59
N LEU A 58 8.45 -10.80 -6.94
CA LEU A 58 9.07 -11.17 -8.19
C LEU A 58 8.16 -12.11 -8.97
N ALA A 59 8.50 -12.35 -10.23
CA ALA A 59 7.96 -13.44 -11.03
C ALA A 59 9.10 -14.30 -11.55
N PHE A 60 8.80 -15.56 -11.86
CA PHE A 60 9.73 -16.45 -12.54
C PHE A 60 9.68 -16.18 -14.05
N PRO A 61 10.81 -16.34 -14.76
CA PRO A 61 10.85 -16.12 -16.20
C PRO A 61 9.96 -17.13 -16.93
N SER A 62 9.33 -16.67 -18.01
CA SER A 62 8.60 -17.54 -18.92
C SER A 62 9.55 -18.32 -19.84
N ASP A 63 9.02 -19.36 -20.50
CA ASP A 63 9.74 -20.11 -21.51
C ASP A 63 10.33 -19.18 -22.58
N GLY A 64 11.61 -19.36 -22.88
CA GLY A 64 12.34 -18.52 -23.84
C GLY A 64 13.15 -17.37 -23.23
N MET A 65 13.03 -17.06 -21.95
CA MET A 65 13.88 -16.09 -21.26
C MET A 65 15.17 -16.75 -20.75
N HIS A 66 16.01 -17.24 -21.67
CA HIS A 66 17.26 -17.94 -21.32
C HIS A 66 18.23 -17.03 -20.55
N GLY A 67 18.74 -17.51 -19.42
CA GLY A 67 19.69 -16.78 -18.57
C GLY A 67 19.05 -15.73 -17.63
N VAL A 68 17.73 -15.62 -17.64
CA VAL A 68 16.98 -14.79 -16.66
C VAL A 68 16.58 -15.67 -15.48
N ASN A 69 16.93 -15.27 -14.27
CA ASN A 69 16.58 -16.01 -13.06
C ASN A 69 15.25 -15.54 -12.46
N VAL A 70 15.00 -14.23 -12.47
CA VAL A 70 13.80 -13.59 -11.93
C VAL A 70 13.41 -12.37 -12.75
N VAL A 71 12.12 -12.03 -12.72
CA VAL A 71 11.57 -10.82 -13.32
C VAL A 71 10.99 -9.95 -12.20
N MET A 72 11.31 -8.68 -12.22
CA MET A 72 10.86 -7.72 -11.22
C MET A 72 10.12 -6.55 -11.89
N PRO A 73 9.23 -5.85 -11.18
CA PRO A 73 8.62 -4.64 -11.73
C PRO A 73 9.67 -3.53 -11.90
N ASP A 74 9.38 -2.58 -12.81
CA ASP A 74 10.17 -1.35 -12.90
C ASP A 74 10.00 -0.50 -11.64
N THR A 75 11.09 -0.24 -10.96
CA THR A 75 11.12 0.53 -9.71
C THR A 75 11.73 1.93 -9.87
N THR A 76 11.82 2.44 -11.07
CA THR A 76 12.34 3.79 -11.34
C THR A 76 11.58 4.83 -10.53
N PHE A 77 10.25 4.73 -10.48
CA PHE A 77 9.41 5.60 -9.65
C PHE A 77 9.84 5.60 -8.16
N LEU A 78 10.13 4.42 -7.59
CA LEU A 78 10.55 4.31 -6.19
C LEU A 78 11.94 4.90 -5.96
N LYS A 79 12.87 4.66 -6.88
CA LYS A 79 14.24 5.22 -6.81
C LYS A 79 14.23 6.75 -6.85
N GLU A 80 13.44 7.33 -7.73
CA GLU A 80 13.29 8.79 -7.86
C GLU A 80 12.61 9.42 -6.65
N ASN A 81 11.71 8.68 -5.99
CA ASN A 81 10.92 9.15 -4.85
C ASN A 81 11.37 8.56 -3.51
N GLN A 82 12.55 7.99 -3.39
CA GLN A 82 12.97 7.23 -2.21
C GLN A 82 12.89 7.99 -0.87
N ARG A 83 13.07 9.32 -0.88
CA ARG A 83 12.94 10.17 0.33
C ARG A 83 11.52 10.24 0.87
N ARG A 84 10.53 9.96 0.03
CA ARG A 84 9.11 9.96 0.36
C ARG A 84 8.66 8.61 0.94
N ILE A 85 9.43 7.54 0.77
CA ILE A 85 9.11 6.20 1.27
C ILE A 85 9.19 6.22 2.80
N LYS A 86 8.07 5.92 3.47
CA LYS A 86 7.95 5.89 4.92
C LYS A 86 8.02 4.48 5.49
N GLY A 87 7.70 3.47 4.70
CA GLY A 87 7.78 2.08 5.10
C GLY A 87 7.08 1.15 4.10
N MET A 88 7.08 -0.12 4.43
CA MET A 88 6.45 -1.19 3.65
C MET A 88 5.61 -2.08 4.54
N ILE A 89 4.51 -2.54 4.00
CA ILE A 89 3.66 -3.59 4.58
C ILE A 89 3.81 -4.84 3.72
N VAL A 90 3.93 -5.98 4.36
CA VAL A 90 3.92 -7.30 3.71
C VAL A 90 2.66 -8.03 4.11
N THR A 91 1.93 -8.55 3.13
CA THR A 91 0.68 -9.29 3.35
C THR A 91 0.94 -10.73 3.77
N HIS A 92 1.86 -11.42 3.11
CA HIS A 92 2.23 -12.82 3.38
C HIS A 92 3.59 -13.18 2.74
N GLY A 93 4.03 -14.43 2.91
CA GLY A 93 5.40 -14.86 2.63
C GLY A 93 5.67 -15.48 1.26
N HIS A 94 4.78 -15.42 0.27
CA HIS A 94 5.06 -15.94 -1.06
C HIS A 94 6.09 -15.10 -1.83
N GLU A 95 6.83 -15.73 -2.72
CA GLU A 95 7.92 -15.09 -3.49
C GLU A 95 7.44 -13.93 -4.36
N ASP A 96 6.27 -14.06 -4.91
CA ASP A 96 5.63 -13.02 -5.72
C ASP A 96 5.10 -11.84 -4.91
N HIS A 97 5.28 -11.86 -3.57
CA HIS A 97 5.02 -10.77 -2.62
C HIS A 97 6.26 -10.28 -1.87
N ILE A 98 7.23 -11.15 -1.55
CA ILE A 98 8.42 -10.76 -0.78
C ILE A 98 9.74 -10.90 -1.54
N GLY A 99 9.77 -11.63 -2.65
CA GLY A 99 11.02 -12.01 -3.32
C GLY A 99 11.81 -10.82 -3.88
N GLY A 100 11.15 -9.73 -4.21
CA GLY A 100 11.77 -8.50 -4.69
C GLY A 100 12.32 -7.58 -3.60
N ILE A 101 12.02 -7.81 -2.32
CA ILE A 101 12.39 -6.88 -1.24
C ILE A 101 13.92 -6.77 -1.10
N SER A 102 14.62 -7.88 -0.95
CA SER A 102 16.08 -7.86 -0.79
C SER A 102 16.83 -7.25 -1.99
N PRO A 103 16.46 -7.56 -3.25
CA PRO A 103 16.99 -6.84 -4.41
C PRO A 103 16.71 -5.34 -4.38
N HIS A 104 15.51 -4.91 -3.98
CA HIS A 104 15.16 -3.49 -3.90
C HIS A 104 16.00 -2.73 -2.87
N LEU A 105 16.26 -3.33 -1.69
CA LEU A 105 17.09 -2.74 -0.65
C LEU A 105 18.54 -2.47 -1.08
N LYS A 106 19.01 -3.07 -2.18
CA LYS A 106 20.30 -2.72 -2.79
C LYS A 106 20.26 -1.38 -3.55
N HIS A 107 19.09 -0.93 -3.94
CA HIS A 107 18.92 0.22 -4.83
C HIS A 107 18.30 1.46 -4.15
N PHE A 108 17.43 1.27 -3.16
CA PHE A 108 16.81 2.36 -2.41
C PHE A 108 16.50 1.93 -0.97
N ASN A 109 16.28 2.90 -0.11
CA ASN A 109 16.04 2.64 1.31
C ASN A 109 14.54 2.51 1.61
N ILE A 110 14.18 1.50 2.41
CA ILE A 110 12.85 1.33 3.01
C ILE A 110 13.07 1.36 4.52
N PRO A 111 12.63 2.43 5.23
CA PRO A 111 13.00 2.61 6.65
C PRO A 111 12.56 1.48 7.56
N ILE A 112 11.34 0.96 7.34
CA ILE A 112 10.75 -0.10 8.16
C ILE A 112 9.83 -0.99 7.32
N ILE A 113 9.83 -2.28 7.63
CA ILE A 113 8.96 -3.28 7.00
C ILE A 113 8.17 -3.99 8.09
N TYR A 114 6.85 -3.96 7.96
CA TYR A 114 5.91 -4.66 8.83
C TYR A 114 5.31 -5.86 8.09
N GLY A 115 5.13 -6.96 8.78
CA GLY A 115 4.47 -8.13 8.19
C GLY A 115 4.32 -9.30 9.15
N PRO A 116 3.66 -10.38 8.71
CA PRO A 116 3.41 -11.56 9.53
C PRO A 116 4.70 -12.31 9.88
N ARG A 117 4.63 -13.07 10.97
CA ARG A 117 5.80 -13.73 11.56
C ARG A 117 6.56 -14.61 10.55
N LEU A 118 5.84 -15.44 9.80
CA LEU A 118 6.48 -16.34 8.83
C LEU A 118 7.18 -15.54 7.72
N ALA A 119 6.48 -14.58 7.10
CA ALA A 119 7.06 -13.74 6.05
C ALA A 119 8.29 -12.97 6.52
N MET A 120 8.24 -12.39 7.74
CA MET A 120 9.38 -11.66 8.32
C MET A 120 10.55 -12.60 8.65
N SER A 121 10.30 -13.85 9.02
CA SER A 121 11.36 -14.85 9.23
C SER A 121 12.05 -15.22 7.91
N MET A 122 11.26 -15.47 6.86
CA MET A 122 11.77 -15.77 5.51
C MET A 122 12.56 -14.58 4.95
N LEU A 123 12.03 -13.36 5.13
CA LEU A 123 12.69 -12.14 4.67
C LEU A 123 14.04 -11.90 5.34
N ARG A 124 14.17 -12.18 6.65
CA ARG A 124 15.47 -12.06 7.35
C ARG A 124 16.53 -12.96 6.72
N GLY A 125 16.22 -14.22 6.42
CA GLY A 125 17.13 -15.12 5.74
C GLY A 125 17.56 -14.59 4.37
N LYS A 126 16.61 -14.12 3.56
CA LYS A 126 16.89 -13.53 2.25
C LYS A 126 17.74 -12.25 2.32
N MET A 127 17.53 -11.42 3.33
CA MET A 127 18.31 -10.21 3.55
C MET A 127 19.74 -10.51 3.99
N GLU A 128 19.92 -11.54 4.83
CA GLU A 128 21.24 -12.01 5.26
C GLU A 128 22.03 -12.55 4.05
N GLU A 129 21.43 -13.42 3.24
CA GLU A 129 22.03 -13.94 2.01
C GLU A 129 22.38 -12.82 1.01
N ALA A 130 21.57 -11.79 0.92
CA ALA A 130 21.78 -10.65 0.02
C ALA A 130 22.75 -9.59 0.59
N GLY A 131 23.14 -9.69 1.87
CA GLY A 131 24.01 -8.72 2.54
C GLY A 131 23.37 -7.35 2.74
N VAL A 132 22.05 -7.31 3.05
CA VAL A 132 21.27 -6.06 3.22
C VAL A 132 20.53 -5.99 4.55
N SER A 133 20.92 -6.79 5.55
CA SER A 133 20.23 -6.89 6.85
C SER A 133 20.20 -5.58 7.64
N ASP A 134 21.15 -4.71 7.41
CA ASP A 134 21.29 -3.40 8.06
C ASP A 134 20.52 -2.26 7.34
N ARG A 135 19.90 -2.57 6.20
CA ARG A 135 19.24 -1.56 5.34
C ARG A 135 17.84 -1.17 5.78
N THR A 136 17.20 -1.94 6.65
CA THR A 136 15.83 -1.71 7.10
C THR A 136 15.59 -2.32 8.46
N THR A 137 14.58 -1.80 9.17
CA THR A 137 14.06 -2.43 10.38
C THR A 137 12.91 -3.36 10.01
N ILE A 138 12.92 -4.59 10.51
CA ILE A 138 11.83 -5.56 10.32
C ILE A 138 11.05 -5.71 11.62
N GLN A 139 9.74 -5.50 11.56
CA GLN A 139 8.83 -5.66 12.67
C GLN A 139 7.73 -6.67 12.34
N THR A 140 7.60 -7.67 13.20
CA THR A 140 6.51 -8.67 13.13
C THR A 140 5.24 -8.09 13.73
N VAL A 141 4.10 -8.40 13.10
CA VAL A 141 2.76 -8.00 13.52
C VAL A 141 1.86 -9.22 13.74
N ASN A 142 0.82 -9.03 14.53
CA ASN A 142 -0.22 -10.02 14.80
C ASN A 142 -1.55 -9.57 14.18
N PRO A 143 -2.54 -10.49 14.06
CA PRO A 143 -3.89 -10.11 13.65
C PRO A 143 -4.46 -8.98 14.52
N ARG A 144 -5.12 -8.03 13.89
CA ARG A 144 -5.72 -6.82 14.49
C ARG A 144 -4.71 -5.80 15.04
N ASP A 145 -3.40 -6.02 14.91
CA ASP A 145 -2.42 -4.97 15.17
C ASP A 145 -2.65 -3.80 14.20
N VAL A 146 -2.44 -2.59 14.72
CA VAL A 146 -2.51 -1.35 13.95
C VAL A 146 -1.16 -0.67 13.99
N VAL A 147 -0.56 -0.47 12.81
CA VAL A 147 0.72 0.24 12.69
C VAL A 147 0.55 1.58 11.98
N LYS A 148 1.42 2.52 12.30
CA LYS A 148 1.52 3.80 11.58
C LYS A 148 2.72 3.78 10.66
N VAL A 149 2.52 4.17 9.40
CA VAL A 149 3.57 4.34 8.39
C VAL A 149 3.56 5.81 7.95
N GLY A 150 4.60 6.53 8.32
CA GLY A 150 4.63 7.98 8.18
C GLY A 150 3.57 8.68 9.07
N GLN A 151 3.06 9.81 8.60
CA GLN A 151 2.05 10.60 9.30
C GLN A 151 0.62 10.30 8.83
N HIS A 152 0.48 9.79 7.61
CA HIS A 152 -0.80 9.73 6.92
C HIS A 152 -1.40 8.33 6.79
N PHE A 153 -0.61 7.27 7.00
CA PHE A 153 -1.09 5.91 6.86
C PHE A 153 -1.21 5.21 8.22
N SER A 154 -2.36 4.62 8.46
CA SER A 154 -2.60 3.70 9.58
C SER A 154 -3.12 2.40 9.02
N VAL A 155 -2.45 1.28 9.29
CA VAL A 155 -2.74 -0.02 8.67
C VAL A 155 -3.09 -1.02 9.75
N GLU A 156 -4.29 -1.60 9.66
CA GLU A 156 -4.71 -2.74 10.48
C GLU A 156 -4.56 -4.02 9.68
N PHE A 157 -4.03 -5.06 10.35
CA PHE A 157 -3.82 -6.38 9.78
C PHE A 157 -5.03 -7.27 10.11
N ILE A 158 -5.78 -7.65 9.08
CA ILE A 158 -6.97 -8.49 9.19
C ILE A 158 -6.59 -9.90 8.73
N ARG A 159 -6.67 -10.88 9.63
CA ARG A 159 -6.36 -12.27 9.26
C ARG A 159 -7.23 -12.71 8.09
N ASN A 160 -6.61 -13.26 7.08
CA ASN A 160 -7.28 -13.98 6.02
C ASN A 160 -6.78 -15.43 5.93
N THR A 161 -7.36 -16.23 5.07
CA THR A 161 -6.91 -17.59 4.75
C THR A 161 -6.35 -17.64 3.34
N HIS A 162 -5.21 -18.29 3.19
CA HIS A 162 -4.52 -18.47 1.92
C HIS A 162 -3.79 -19.82 1.89
N SER A 163 -2.99 -20.11 0.86
CA SER A 163 -2.20 -21.34 0.74
C SER A 163 -0.92 -21.34 1.58
N ILE A 164 -0.63 -20.25 2.27
CA ILE A 164 0.45 -20.11 3.26
C ILE A 164 -0.14 -19.59 4.57
N CYS A 165 0.42 -19.98 5.71
CA CYS A 165 -0.01 -19.46 7.00
C CYS A 165 0.43 -18.01 7.23
N ASP A 166 -0.18 -17.37 8.24
CA ASP A 166 0.08 -15.98 8.61
C ASP A 166 -0.15 -15.03 7.42
N SER A 167 -1.29 -15.13 6.71
CA SER A 167 -1.67 -14.20 5.65
C SER A 167 -2.63 -13.13 6.14
N PHE A 168 -2.50 -11.91 5.63
CA PHE A 168 -3.31 -10.76 6.02
C PHE A 168 -3.89 -10.00 4.84
N SER A 169 -5.15 -9.60 5.02
CA SER A 169 -5.73 -8.44 4.35
C SER A 169 -5.45 -7.19 5.17
N LEU A 170 -5.46 -6.04 4.54
CA LEU A 170 -5.07 -4.76 5.15
C LEU A 170 -6.23 -3.77 5.11
N ALA A 171 -6.51 -3.11 6.22
CA ALA A 171 -7.33 -1.90 6.23
C ALA A 171 -6.41 -0.68 6.31
N VAL A 172 -6.21 -0.03 5.18
CA VAL A 172 -5.34 1.15 5.04
C VAL A 172 -6.18 2.40 5.23
N THR A 173 -6.06 3.02 6.38
CA THR A 173 -6.76 4.26 6.75
C THR A 173 -5.86 5.47 6.48
N THR A 174 -6.45 6.47 5.84
CA THR A 174 -5.80 7.73 5.47
C THR A 174 -6.70 8.90 5.88
N PRO A 175 -6.25 10.16 5.80
CA PRO A 175 -7.09 11.32 6.11
C PRO A 175 -8.35 11.47 5.25
N VAL A 176 -8.40 10.81 4.07
CA VAL A 176 -9.55 10.88 3.16
C VAL A 176 -10.45 9.64 3.22
N GLY A 177 -10.09 8.62 3.97
CA GLY A 177 -10.89 7.41 4.18
C GLY A 177 -10.05 6.14 4.18
N THR A 178 -10.73 4.99 4.23
CA THR A 178 -10.13 3.67 4.35
C THR A 178 -10.24 2.91 3.03
N ILE A 179 -9.16 2.21 2.66
CA ILE A 179 -9.11 1.22 1.58
C ILE A 179 -8.91 -0.15 2.20
N ILE A 180 -9.65 -1.15 1.75
CA ILE A 180 -9.36 -2.55 2.01
C ILE A 180 -8.52 -3.09 0.86
N PHE A 181 -7.34 -3.62 1.21
CA PHE A 181 -6.44 -4.33 0.30
C PHE A 181 -6.37 -5.78 0.76
N THR A 182 -6.90 -6.72 -0.05
CA THR A 182 -7.09 -8.09 0.44
C THR A 182 -5.80 -8.89 0.50
N GLY A 183 -4.77 -8.52 -0.28
CA GLY A 183 -3.73 -9.48 -0.62
C GLY A 183 -4.36 -10.72 -1.26
N ASP A 184 -3.61 -11.79 -1.30
CA ASP A 184 -4.09 -13.10 -1.76
C ASP A 184 -4.94 -13.74 -0.68
N PHE A 185 -6.12 -14.22 -1.04
CA PHE A 185 -7.01 -14.87 -0.07
C PHE A 185 -7.90 -15.92 -0.71
N LYS A 186 -8.39 -16.80 0.12
CA LYS A 186 -9.51 -17.72 -0.15
C LYS A 186 -10.46 -17.72 1.05
N PHE A 187 -11.69 -18.17 0.86
CA PHE A 187 -12.56 -18.52 1.97
C PHE A 187 -12.39 -19.99 2.29
N ASP A 188 -11.64 -20.29 3.36
CA ASP A 188 -11.45 -21.64 3.85
C ASP A 188 -12.13 -21.79 5.22
N HIS A 189 -13.12 -22.67 5.30
CA HIS A 189 -13.87 -22.92 6.53
C HIS A 189 -13.17 -23.94 7.43
N MET A 190 -12.15 -24.64 6.93
CA MET A 190 -11.40 -25.66 7.67
C MET A 190 -9.88 -25.51 7.38
N PRO A 191 -9.29 -24.35 7.70
CA PRO A 191 -7.87 -24.14 7.48
C PRO A 191 -7.03 -25.11 8.30
N VAL A 192 -5.91 -25.57 7.74
CA VAL A 192 -5.07 -26.62 8.36
C VAL A 192 -4.49 -26.17 9.71
N ASP A 193 -4.23 -24.88 9.86
CA ASP A 193 -3.72 -24.27 11.10
C ASP A 193 -4.82 -23.94 12.13
N GLY A 194 -6.11 -24.13 11.77
CA GLY A 194 -7.26 -23.81 12.59
C GLY A 194 -7.61 -22.32 12.66
N GLU A 195 -6.84 -21.46 12.00
CA GLU A 195 -6.98 -20.02 12.07
C GLU A 195 -7.87 -19.48 10.94
N GLN A 196 -9.10 -19.16 11.26
CA GLN A 196 -10.11 -18.73 10.28
C GLN A 196 -9.93 -17.29 9.80
N PHE A 197 -10.52 -16.99 8.66
CA PHE A 197 -10.65 -15.64 8.13
C PHE A 197 -11.44 -14.76 9.11
N ASP A 198 -10.91 -13.58 9.45
CA ASP A 198 -11.56 -12.60 10.34
C ASP A 198 -12.65 -11.81 9.57
N ILE A 199 -13.73 -12.52 9.22
CA ILE A 199 -14.86 -11.94 8.49
C ILE A 199 -15.52 -10.82 9.29
N GLU A 200 -15.59 -10.96 10.62
CA GLU A 200 -16.16 -9.94 11.51
C GLU A 200 -15.48 -8.59 11.30
N ARG A 201 -14.13 -8.61 11.18
CA ARG A 201 -13.39 -7.36 10.98
C ARG A 201 -13.61 -6.77 9.58
N MET A 202 -13.76 -7.61 8.56
CA MET A 202 -14.12 -7.15 7.20
C MET A 202 -15.52 -6.52 7.17
N VAL A 203 -16.51 -7.14 7.82
CA VAL A 203 -17.88 -6.60 7.96
C VAL A 203 -17.86 -5.24 8.65
N HIS A 204 -17.10 -5.11 9.75
CA HIS A 204 -16.98 -3.84 10.47
C HIS A 204 -16.51 -2.68 9.56
N TYR A 205 -15.52 -2.92 8.68
CA TYR A 205 -15.09 -1.91 7.72
C TYR A 205 -16.13 -1.68 6.62
N GLY A 206 -16.80 -2.73 6.16
CA GLY A 206 -17.89 -2.63 5.19
C GLY A 206 -19.05 -1.77 5.69
N GLU A 207 -19.46 -1.95 6.94
CA GLU A 207 -20.52 -1.15 7.57
C GLU A 207 -20.13 0.33 7.75
N LYS A 208 -18.87 0.60 8.04
CA LYS A 208 -18.35 1.99 8.14
C LYS A 208 -18.26 2.68 6.78
N GLY A 209 -18.22 1.91 5.71
CA GLY A 209 -17.95 2.39 4.37
C GLY A 209 -16.44 2.52 4.09
N VAL A 210 -16.03 2.05 2.94
CA VAL A 210 -14.64 2.15 2.44
C VAL A 210 -14.60 2.87 1.10
N LEU A 211 -13.48 3.52 0.81
CA LEU A 211 -13.29 4.22 -0.46
C LEU A 211 -13.14 3.24 -1.63
N CYS A 212 -12.48 2.12 -1.36
CA CYS A 212 -12.16 1.13 -2.37
C CYS A 212 -11.91 -0.23 -1.69
N LEU A 213 -12.27 -1.29 -2.40
CA LEU A 213 -11.86 -2.66 -2.11
C LEU A 213 -10.94 -3.11 -3.25
N SER A 214 -9.65 -3.28 -2.95
CA SER A 214 -8.68 -3.84 -3.87
C SER A 214 -8.61 -5.35 -3.66
N LEU A 215 -9.01 -6.10 -4.69
CA LEU A 215 -8.98 -7.55 -4.69
C LEU A 215 -7.85 -8.02 -5.61
N ILE A 216 -7.04 -8.93 -5.10
CA ILE A 216 -6.18 -9.76 -5.94
C ILE A 216 -6.96 -11.05 -6.17
N HIS A 217 -7.30 -11.30 -7.41
CA HIS A 217 -8.02 -12.50 -7.81
C HIS A 217 -7.01 -13.54 -8.29
N ILE A 218 -6.93 -14.63 -7.56
CA ILE A 218 -6.15 -15.83 -7.91
C ILE A 218 -7.09 -16.97 -8.24
#